data_0ba422824f434f8dde2ceca600a6324a
#
_entry.id   0ba422824f434f8dde2ceca600a6324a
#
_cell.length_a   1.000
_cell.length_b   1.000
_cell.length_c   1.000
_cell.angle_alpha   90.00
_cell.angle_beta   90.00
_cell.angle_gamma   90.00
#
_symmetry.space_group_name_H-M   'P 1'
#
loop_
_entity.id
_entity.type
_entity.pdbx_description
1 polymer ?
#
loop_
_entity_poly.entity_id
_entity_poly.type
_entity_poly.pdbx_seq_one_letter_code
_entity_poly.pdbx_strand_id
1 'polypeptide(L)'
;KTPSPTLYDFYRERCMAGMTVLVNGRPCSGNITLKDGDDITFITATSVPSQEDIVAGLCRRHTQAIQEKLNKADITIAGLGGLGSHIAVHLCRSGIGTLRLYDFDKVDLCNLNRQSYFLSDIGSYKTEALSNQLRLINPYLRVYTKTVRLTRDNIPSLCSSSSIVIEAFDDPKAKALLVNTVLSEFGETTVISASGMSGYGRSNDIRTRRISSRLYICGDETPRPASGGGLMSARVAICAAHEANLAIQLCIEKEP
;
A
#
# COMPACT_ATOMS: atom_id res chain seq x y z
N LYS A 1 -0.92 -7.63 -50.37
CA LYS A 1 -0.85 -7.64 -48.88
C LYS A 1 -0.48 -6.24 -48.45
N THR A 2 -1.34 -5.55 -47.74
CA THR A 2 -1.03 -4.28 -47.09
C THR A 2 0.11 -4.54 -46.09
N PRO A 3 1.19 -3.74 -46.05
CA PRO A 3 2.25 -3.93 -45.06
C PRO A 3 1.66 -3.75 -43.67
N SER A 4 2.08 -4.59 -42.73
CA SER A 4 1.69 -4.48 -41.36
C SER A 4 2.11 -3.12 -40.79
N PRO A 5 1.26 -2.43 -40.03
CA PRO A 5 1.58 -1.10 -39.52
C PRO A 5 2.82 -1.20 -38.60
N THR A 6 3.65 -0.17 -38.67
CA THR A 6 4.81 -0.06 -37.79
C THR A 6 4.54 0.96 -36.68
N LEU A 7 5.34 0.89 -35.61
CA LEU A 7 5.26 1.87 -34.53
C LEU A 7 5.39 3.30 -35.05
N TYR A 8 6.22 3.55 -36.06
CA TYR A 8 6.39 4.88 -36.67
C TYR A 8 5.15 5.37 -37.40
N ASP A 9 4.27 4.52 -37.90
CA ASP A 9 3.02 4.94 -38.54
C ASP A 9 2.07 5.59 -37.52
N PHE A 10 2.11 5.14 -36.25
CA PHE A 10 1.40 5.77 -35.14
C PHE A 10 2.16 6.94 -34.50
N TYR A 11 3.48 6.99 -34.68
CA TYR A 11 4.39 7.91 -34.01
C TYR A 11 4.46 9.27 -34.72
N ARG A 12 4.37 9.30 -36.07
CA ARG A 12 4.57 10.50 -36.88
C ARG A 12 3.64 11.67 -36.52
N GLU A 13 2.46 11.39 -36.05
CA GLU A 13 1.45 12.43 -35.73
C GLU A 13 1.44 12.85 -34.24
N ARG A 14 2.14 12.14 -33.35
CA ARG A 14 1.98 12.30 -31.91
C ARG A 14 3.28 12.47 -31.11
N CYS A 15 4.42 12.47 -31.74
CA CYS A 15 5.71 12.48 -31.04
C CYS A 15 6.13 13.89 -30.61
N MET A 16 6.25 14.09 -29.28
CA MET A 16 6.94 15.24 -28.70
C MET A 16 8.28 14.79 -28.10
N ALA A 17 9.26 15.69 -28.07
CA ALA A 17 10.55 15.41 -27.42
C ALA A 17 10.33 15.07 -25.93
N GLY A 18 10.95 13.99 -25.48
CA GLY A 18 10.81 13.49 -24.10
C GLY A 18 9.68 12.48 -23.88
N MET A 19 9.05 11.97 -24.93
CA MET A 19 8.02 10.93 -24.84
C MET A 19 8.65 9.53 -24.78
N THR A 20 8.18 8.72 -23.84
CA THR A 20 8.49 7.28 -23.79
C THR A 20 7.32 6.49 -24.39
N VAL A 21 7.61 5.62 -25.34
CA VAL A 21 6.60 4.72 -25.93
C VAL A 21 6.73 3.35 -25.31
N LEU A 22 5.61 2.82 -24.84
CA LEU A 22 5.53 1.44 -24.39
C LEU A 22 4.72 0.64 -25.41
N VAL A 23 5.22 -0.53 -25.78
CA VAL A 23 4.46 -1.52 -26.54
C VAL A 23 4.27 -2.76 -25.67
N ASN A 24 3.03 -3.11 -25.41
CA ASN A 24 2.69 -4.17 -24.45
C ASN A 24 3.37 -3.97 -23.08
N GLY A 25 3.44 -2.70 -22.63
CA GLY A 25 4.06 -2.29 -21.37
C GLY A 25 5.58 -2.35 -21.29
N ARG A 26 6.27 -2.56 -22.40
CA ARG A 26 7.73 -2.54 -22.46
C ARG A 26 8.21 -1.29 -23.19
N PRO A 27 9.21 -0.56 -22.66
CA PRO A 27 9.80 0.55 -23.38
C PRO A 27 10.31 0.12 -24.77
N CYS A 28 9.94 0.89 -25.78
CA CYS A 28 10.37 0.66 -27.15
C CYS A 28 11.13 1.88 -27.65
N SER A 29 12.39 1.69 -28.08
CA SER A 29 13.27 2.76 -28.56
C SER A 29 13.47 2.75 -30.08
N GLY A 30 12.80 1.87 -30.81
CA GLY A 30 12.95 1.71 -32.25
C GLY A 30 11.64 1.50 -32.99
N ASN A 31 11.71 1.52 -34.34
CA ASN A 31 10.55 1.18 -35.15
C ASN A 31 10.37 -0.33 -35.18
N ILE A 32 9.26 -0.82 -34.68
CA ILE A 32 8.86 -2.23 -34.68
C ILE A 32 7.60 -2.44 -35.50
N THR A 33 7.44 -3.62 -36.10
CA THR A 33 6.20 -4.04 -36.74
C THR A 33 5.18 -4.40 -35.64
N LEU A 34 4.02 -3.78 -35.70
CA LEU A 34 2.93 -4.02 -34.77
C LEU A 34 2.07 -5.21 -35.22
N LYS A 35 1.51 -5.90 -34.25
CA LYS A 35 0.56 -6.98 -34.47
C LYS A 35 -0.84 -6.54 -34.03
N ASP A 36 -1.84 -7.19 -34.57
CA ASP A 36 -3.23 -6.99 -34.12
C ASP A 36 -3.35 -7.35 -32.63
N GLY A 37 -3.91 -6.45 -31.83
CA GLY A 37 -4.00 -6.59 -30.37
C GLY A 37 -2.81 -6.04 -29.58
N ASP A 38 -1.77 -5.47 -30.24
CA ASP A 38 -0.70 -4.78 -29.51
C ASP A 38 -1.22 -3.48 -28.86
N ASP A 39 -0.90 -3.31 -27.57
CA ASP A 39 -1.22 -2.11 -26.80
C ASP A 39 -0.06 -1.11 -26.86
N ILE A 40 -0.35 0.12 -27.32
CA ILE A 40 0.63 1.19 -27.43
C ILE A 40 0.28 2.30 -26.46
N THR A 41 1.15 2.53 -25.48
CA THR A 41 1.01 3.60 -24.49
C THR A 41 2.09 4.66 -24.73
N PHE A 42 1.67 5.92 -24.83
CA PHE A 42 2.58 7.07 -24.91
C PHE A 42 2.64 7.76 -23.54
N ILE A 43 3.84 7.83 -22.97
CA ILE A 43 4.09 8.50 -21.67
C ILE A 43 4.94 9.73 -21.93
N THR A 44 4.40 10.91 -21.62
CA THR A 44 5.18 12.16 -21.59
C THR A 44 5.62 12.44 -20.16
N ALA A 45 6.83 12.98 -19.99
CA ALA A 45 7.36 13.33 -18.66
C ALA A 45 6.48 14.38 -17.92
N THR A 46 5.57 15.04 -18.63
CA THR A 46 4.70 16.09 -18.11
C THR A 46 3.23 15.68 -17.96
N SER A 47 2.82 14.51 -18.46
CA SER A 47 1.43 14.04 -18.35
C SER A 47 1.29 13.00 -17.24
N VAL A 48 0.30 13.17 -16.39
CA VAL A 48 -0.14 12.09 -15.47
C VAL A 48 -0.82 11.03 -16.34
N PRO A 49 -0.38 9.75 -16.29
CA PRO A 49 -1.04 8.66 -17.02
C PRO A 49 -2.52 8.58 -16.65
N SER A 50 -3.37 8.15 -17.58
CA SER A 50 -4.78 7.93 -17.27
C SER A 50 -4.97 6.81 -16.25
N GLN A 51 -6.17 6.72 -15.66
CA GLN A 51 -6.50 5.62 -14.75
C GLN A 51 -6.40 4.27 -15.47
N GLU A 52 -6.85 4.23 -16.72
CA GLU A 52 -6.80 3.05 -17.59
C GLU A 52 -5.36 2.60 -17.84
N ASP A 53 -4.44 3.54 -18.09
CA ASP A 53 -3.02 3.24 -18.30
C ASP A 53 -2.37 2.64 -17.03
N ILE A 54 -2.68 3.22 -15.85
CA ILE A 54 -2.18 2.69 -14.58
C ILE A 54 -2.73 1.29 -14.33
N VAL A 55 -4.03 1.08 -14.52
CA VAL A 55 -4.67 -0.23 -14.36
C VAL A 55 -4.09 -1.23 -15.36
N ALA A 56 -3.94 -0.86 -16.63
CA ALA A 56 -3.31 -1.73 -17.63
C ALA A 56 -1.87 -2.09 -17.24
N GLY A 57 -1.11 -1.14 -16.70
CA GLY A 57 0.25 -1.37 -16.18
C GLY A 57 0.27 -2.40 -15.05
N LEU A 58 -0.67 -2.33 -14.13
CA LEU A 58 -0.84 -3.30 -13.03
C LEU A 58 -1.25 -4.68 -13.55
N CYS A 59 -2.23 -4.75 -14.45
CA CYS A 59 -2.73 -6.02 -15.01
C CYS A 59 -1.65 -6.81 -15.77
N ARG A 60 -0.61 -6.15 -16.26
CA ARG A 60 0.55 -6.83 -16.87
C ARG A 60 1.43 -7.54 -15.85
N ARG A 61 1.34 -7.22 -14.55
CA ARG A 61 2.12 -7.84 -13.46
C ARG A 61 1.32 -8.88 -12.70
N HIS A 62 0.01 -8.62 -12.60
CA HIS A 62 -0.92 -9.54 -12.00
C HIS A 62 -2.18 -9.60 -12.82
N THR A 63 -2.92 -10.32 -13.19
CA THR A 63 -4.07 -10.41 -14.10
C THR A 63 -5.15 -9.35 -13.83
N GLN A 64 -6.01 -9.11 -14.81
CA GLN A 64 -7.17 -8.25 -14.65
C GLN A 64 -8.11 -8.73 -13.54
N ALA A 65 -8.34 -10.04 -13.43
CA ALA A 65 -9.20 -10.61 -12.38
C ALA A 65 -8.68 -10.32 -10.97
N ILE A 66 -7.36 -10.32 -10.76
CA ILE A 66 -6.74 -9.91 -9.49
C ILE A 66 -6.94 -8.41 -9.28
N GLN A 67 -6.68 -7.58 -10.29
CA GLN A 67 -6.82 -6.13 -10.17
C GLN A 67 -8.26 -5.71 -9.83
N GLU A 68 -9.25 -6.36 -10.40
CA GLU A 68 -10.67 -6.10 -10.11
C GLU A 68 -11.01 -6.37 -8.63
N LYS A 69 -10.44 -7.43 -8.04
CA LYS A 69 -10.61 -7.73 -6.61
C LYS A 69 -9.93 -6.67 -5.74
N LEU A 70 -8.68 -6.31 -6.07
CA LEU A 70 -7.92 -5.30 -5.33
C LEU A 70 -8.60 -3.92 -5.41
N ASN A 71 -9.15 -3.55 -6.57
CA ASN A 71 -9.83 -2.26 -6.75
C ASN A 71 -11.15 -2.15 -5.96
N LYS A 72 -11.76 -3.26 -5.58
CA LYS A 72 -12.96 -3.30 -4.72
C LYS A 72 -12.61 -3.23 -3.23
N ALA A 73 -11.36 -3.51 -2.86
CA ALA A 73 -10.97 -3.57 -1.47
C ALA A 73 -11.00 -2.18 -0.81
N ASP A 74 -11.50 -2.16 0.43
CA ASP A 74 -11.50 -1.01 1.33
C ASP A 74 -10.79 -1.43 2.62
N ILE A 75 -9.62 -0.84 2.87
CA ILE A 75 -8.72 -1.22 3.96
C ILE A 75 -8.48 -0.02 4.87
N THR A 76 -8.69 -0.21 6.17
CA THR A 76 -8.29 0.74 7.21
C THR A 76 -6.88 0.43 7.70
N ILE A 77 -6.04 1.47 7.81
CA ILE A 77 -4.75 1.42 8.48
C ILE A 77 -4.81 2.36 9.69
N ALA A 78 -4.72 1.80 10.86
CA ALA A 78 -4.75 2.50 12.14
C ALA A 78 -3.33 2.63 12.71
N GLY A 79 -2.81 3.85 12.73
CA GLY A 79 -1.42 4.18 13.01
C GLY A 79 -0.59 4.25 11.72
N LEU A 80 0.08 5.39 11.52
CA LEU A 80 0.88 5.67 10.32
C LEU A 80 2.37 5.85 10.68
N GLY A 81 2.80 5.09 11.68
CA GLY A 81 4.19 5.01 12.09
C GLY A 81 5.06 4.15 11.18
N GLY A 82 6.01 3.43 11.78
CA GLY A 82 6.95 2.57 11.06
C GLY A 82 6.27 1.52 10.20
N LEU A 83 5.26 0.83 10.72
CA LEU A 83 4.52 -0.18 9.96
C LEU A 83 3.54 0.46 8.99
N GLY A 84 2.59 1.26 9.51
CA GLY A 84 1.47 1.76 8.72
C GLY A 84 1.86 2.62 7.53
N SER A 85 2.95 3.41 7.62
CA SER A 85 3.42 4.21 6.50
C SER A 85 3.94 3.34 5.34
N HIS A 86 4.69 2.28 5.63
CA HIS A 86 5.15 1.32 4.61
C HIS A 86 4.01 0.48 4.06
N ILE A 87 3.09 0.00 4.91
CA ILE A 87 1.91 -0.77 4.49
C ILE A 87 1.09 0.03 3.48
N ALA A 88 0.80 1.30 3.76
CA ALA A 88 0.04 2.16 2.86
C ALA A 88 0.71 2.29 1.49
N VAL A 89 2.03 2.48 1.45
CA VAL A 89 2.80 2.55 0.20
C VAL A 89 2.74 1.22 -0.56
N HIS A 90 2.90 0.08 0.10
CA HIS A 90 2.81 -1.23 -0.54
C HIS A 90 1.43 -1.49 -1.13
N LEU A 91 0.37 -1.22 -0.38
CA LEU A 91 -1.01 -1.41 -0.84
C LEU A 91 -1.37 -0.47 -2.00
N CYS A 92 -0.94 0.81 -1.95
CA CYS A 92 -1.10 1.76 -3.04
C CYS A 92 -0.44 1.26 -4.33
N ARG A 93 0.81 0.79 -4.25
CA ARG A 93 1.56 0.23 -5.40
C ARG A 93 0.94 -1.05 -5.95
N SER A 94 0.23 -1.80 -5.13
CA SER A 94 -0.47 -3.02 -5.53
C SER A 94 -1.84 -2.76 -6.17
N GLY A 95 -2.31 -1.51 -6.21
CA GLY A 95 -3.57 -1.14 -6.86
C GLY A 95 -4.82 -1.39 -6.00
N ILE A 96 -4.70 -1.32 -4.67
CA ILE A 96 -5.85 -1.32 -3.76
C ILE A 96 -6.76 -0.14 -4.08
N GLY A 97 -8.08 -0.35 -4.06
CA GLY A 97 -9.05 0.67 -4.46
C GLY A 97 -9.27 1.77 -3.42
N THR A 98 -9.28 1.44 -2.14
CA THR A 98 -9.57 2.40 -1.06
C THR A 98 -8.68 2.16 0.15
N LEU A 99 -8.06 3.23 0.64
CA LEU A 99 -7.35 3.24 1.91
C LEU A 99 -7.96 4.27 2.85
N ARG A 100 -8.17 3.88 4.12
CA ARG A 100 -8.57 4.75 5.21
C ARG A 100 -7.43 4.86 6.20
N LEU A 101 -6.92 6.06 6.42
CA LEU A 101 -5.68 6.30 7.13
C LEU A 101 -5.96 7.13 8.38
N TYR A 102 -5.68 6.59 9.55
CA TYR A 102 -5.95 7.23 10.83
C TYR A 102 -4.70 7.31 11.70
N ASP A 103 -4.34 8.52 12.07
CA ASP A 103 -3.26 8.82 13.00
C ASP A 103 -3.50 10.22 13.57
N PHE A 104 -2.93 10.56 14.73
CA PHE A 104 -3.04 11.90 15.32
C PHE A 104 -1.70 12.62 15.40
N ASP A 105 -0.60 11.95 15.09
CA ASP A 105 0.76 12.48 15.21
C ASP A 105 1.16 13.32 14.01
N LYS A 106 2.21 14.13 14.26
CA LYS A 106 3.00 14.79 13.23
C LYS A 106 4.26 14.01 12.92
N VAL A 107 4.82 14.26 11.74
CA VAL A 107 6.11 13.73 11.35
C VAL A 107 7.21 14.46 12.14
N ASP A 108 8.08 13.69 12.76
CA ASP A 108 9.23 14.16 13.52
C ASP A 108 10.53 13.63 12.90
N LEU A 109 11.65 14.33 13.14
CA LEU A 109 12.96 13.97 12.63
C LEU A 109 13.35 12.53 13.02
N CYS A 110 13.06 12.11 14.25
CA CYS A 110 13.35 10.76 14.74
C CYS A 110 12.50 9.67 14.07
N ASN A 111 11.46 10.02 13.33
CA ASN A 111 10.63 9.10 12.58
C ASN A 111 11.29 8.65 11.28
N LEU A 112 12.12 9.50 10.65
CA LEU A 112 12.67 9.29 9.31
C LEU A 112 13.60 8.08 9.22
N ASN A 113 14.13 7.61 10.35
CA ASN A 113 14.97 6.41 10.35
C ASN A 113 14.23 5.12 9.99
N ARG A 114 12.87 5.10 10.08
CA ARG A 114 12.07 3.87 9.87
C ARG A 114 10.66 4.08 9.32
N GLN A 115 10.22 5.31 9.12
CA GLN A 115 8.91 5.64 8.56
C GLN A 115 9.05 6.15 7.13
N SER A 116 8.04 5.98 6.30
CA SER A 116 8.10 6.33 4.87
C SER A 116 7.80 7.81 4.62
N TYR A 117 8.48 8.69 5.35
CA TYR A 117 8.36 10.14 5.20
C TYR A 117 9.66 10.76 4.73
N PHE A 118 9.58 11.98 4.19
CA PHE A 118 10.70 12.77 3.71
C PHE A 118 11.02 13.92 4.65
N LEU A 119 12.21 14.50 4.50
CA LEU A 119 12.63 15.70 5.28
C LEU A 119 11.62 16.85 5.13
N SER A 120 11.01 16.99 3.95
CA SER A 120 9.98 18.00 3.67
C SER A 120 8.67 17.80 4.45
N ASP A 121 8.44 16.61 5.01
CA ASP A 121 7.20 16.28 5.71
C ASP A 121 7.23 16.63 7.19
N ILE A 122 8.44 16.99 7.73
CA ILE A 122 8.62 17.29 9.15
C ILE A 122 7.66 18.41 9.57
N GLY A 123 6.91 18.17 10.65
CA GLY A 123 5.90 19.08 11.21
C GLY A 123 4.51 18.96 10.62
N SER A 124 4.34 18.30 9.46
CA SER A 124 3.03 17.98 8.89
C SER A 124 2.37 16.83 9.65
N TYR A 125 1.03 16.76 9.63
CA TYR A 125 0.36 15.57 10.13
C TYR A 125 0.69 14.35 9.28
N LYS A 126 0.92 13.19 9.90
CA LYS A 126 1.23 11.94 9.20
C LYS A 126 0.17 11.57 8.17
N THR A 127 -1.10 11.82 8.47
CA THR A 127 -2.23 11.61 7.57
C THR A 127 -2.13 12.43 6.29
N GLU A 128 -1.73 13.69 6.38
CA GLU A 128 -1.57 14.60 5.25
C GLU A 128 -0.33 14.23 4.41
N ALA A 129 0.82 14.09 5.08
CA ALA A 129 2.08 13.75 4.43
C ALA A 129 1.96 12.44 3.63
N LEU A 130 1.42 11.39 4.26
CA LEU A 130 1.25 10.10 3.60
C LEU A 130 0.22 10.16 2.46
N SER A 131 -0.91 10.84 2.65
CA SER A 131 -1.90 11.02 1.57
C SER A 131 -1.29 11.70 0.34
N ASN A 132 -0.48 12.73 0.53
CA ASN A 132 0.20 13.42 -0.55
C ASN A 132 1.20 12.49 -1.27
N GLN A 133 1.96 11.70 -0.52
CA GLN A 133 2.88 10.71 -1.07
C GLN A 133 2.13 9.65 -1.89
N LEU A 134 1.02 9.11 -1.37
CA LEU A 134 0.23 8.10 -2.08
C LEU A 134 -0.35 8.63 -3.40
N ARG A 135 -0.77 9.90 -3.44
CA ARG A 135 -1.23 10.55 -4.69
C ARG A 135 -0.14 10.68 -5.75
N LEU A 136 1.14 10.83 -5.35
CA LEU A 136 2.26 10.81 -6.27
C LEU A 136 2.55 9.42 -6.84
N ILE A 137 2.16 8.36 -6.12
CA ILE A 137 2.30 6.97 -6.57
C ILE A 137 1.12 6.56 -7.47
N ASN A 138 -0.10 6.84 -7.01
CA ASN A 138 -1.35 6.55 -7.72
C ASN A 138 -2.39 7.63 -7.44
N PRO A 139 -2.58 8.60 -8.36
CA PRO A 139 -3.51 9.71 -8.15
C PRO A 139 -4.99 9.27 -8.13
N TYR A 140 -5.30 8.06 -8.58
CA TYR A 140 -6.66 7.52 -8.64
C TYR A 140 -7.03 6.65 -7.44
N LEU A 141 -6.09 6.40 -6.53
CA LEU A 141 -6.38 5.74 -5.26
C LEU A 141 -7.35 6.58 -4.43
N ARG A 142 -8.43 5.99 -3.96
CA ARG A 142 -9.33 6.65 -3.00
C ARG A 142 -8.70 6.61 -1.61
N VAL A 143 -8.25 7.77 -1.13
CA VAL A 143 -7.63 7.92 0.20
C VAL A 143 -8.54 8.77 1.08
N TYR A 144 -9.02 8.19 2.18
CA TYR A 144 -9.73 8.90 3.23
C TYR A 144 -8.82 9.02 4.45
N THR A 145 -8.62 10.24 4.92
CA THR A 145 -7.76 10.50 6.07
C THR A 145 -8.52 11.18 7.20
N LYS A 146 -8.17 10.86 8.44
CA LYS A 146 -8.63 11.63 9.59
C LYS A 146 -7.52 11.70 10.63
N THR A 147 -7.17 12.93 11.00
CA THR A 147 -6.21 13.19 12.08
C THR A 147 -6.95 13.06 13.41
N VAL A 148 -6.88 11.87 14.02
CA VAL A 148 -7.66 11.53 15.20
C VAL A 148 -7.01 10.41 16.00
N ARG A 149 -7.09 10.49 17.32
CA ARG A 149 -6.79 9.34 18.20
C ARG A 149 -7.98 8.39 18.17
N LEU A 150 -7.71 7.12 17.88
CA LEU A 150 -8.74 6.08 17.90
C LEU A 150 -9.11 5.74 19.34
N THR A 151 -10.41 5.72 19.60
CA THR A 151 -11.02 5.41 20.89
C THR A 151 -12.14 4.38 20.69
N ARG A 152 -12.61 3.76 21.77
CA ARG A 152 -13.73 2.81 21.71
C ARG A 152 -14.96 3.40 21.01
N ASP A 153 -15.23 4.70 21.23
CA ASP A 153 -16.43 5.36 20.72
C ASP A 153 -16.37 5.67 19.22
N ASN A 154 -15.15 5.95 18.67
CA ASN A 154 -15.02 6.36 17.28
C ASN A 154 -14.56 5.22 16.32
N ILE A 155 -13.97 4.14 16.84
CA ILE A 155 -13.56 2.98 16.03
C ILE A 155 -14.74 2.41 15.23
N PRO A 156 -15.95 2.19 15.79
CA PRO A 156 -17.05 1.62 15.03
C PRO A 156 -17.41 2.45 13.80
N SER A 157 -17.50 3.78 13.93
CA SER A 157 -17.84 4.66 12.81
C SER A 157 -16.72 4.78 11.76
N LEU A 158 -15.45 4.67 12.18
CA LEU A 158 -14.29 4.83 11.30
C LEU A 158 -13.92 3.56 10.56
N CYS A 159 -14.21 2.39 11.12
CA CYS A 159 -13.84 1.10 10.55
C CYS A 159 -15.00 0.36 9.85
N SER A 160 -16.24 0.85 9.94
CA SER A 160 -17.45 0.15 9.48
C SER A 160 -17.47 -0.21 7.99
N SER A 161 -16.74 0.53 7.16
CA SER A 161 -16.71 0.30 5.70
C SER A 161 -15.61 -0.66 5.25
N SER A 162 -14.68 -1.02 6.15
CA SER A 162 -13.50 -1.77 5.78
C SER A 162 -13.66 -3.26 6.01
N SER A 163 -13.33 -4.06 5.00
CA SER A 163 -13.25 -5.53 5.13
C SER A 163 -12.00 -5.97 5.90
N ILE A 164 -10.95 -5.15 5.89
CA ILE A 164 -9.70 -5.41 6.59
C ILE A 164 -9.32 -4.17 7.40
N VAL A 165 -8.97 -4.35 8.66
CA VAL A 165 -8.38 -3.34 9.54
C VAL A 165 -6.98 -3.77 9.91
N ILE A 166 -5.99 -2.94 9.55
CA ILE A 166 -4.58 -3.17 9.89
C ILE A 166 -4.24 -2.30 11.10
N GLU A 167 -3.83 -2.93 12.17
CA GLU A 167 -3.42 -2.30 13.40
C GLU A 167 -1.89 -2.11 13.39
N ALA A 168 -1.44 -0.86 13.45
CA ALA A 168 -0.02 -0.48 13.34
C ALA A 168 0.44 0.48 14.46
N PHE A 169 -0.15 0.36 15.65
CA PHE A 169 0.24 1.15 16.82
C PHE A 169 1.50 0.59 17.50
N ASP A 170 2.16 1.43 18.24
CA ASP A 170 3.29 1.07 19.11
C ASP A 170 2.89 0.90 20.59
N ASP A 171 1.72 1.46 20.99
CA ASP A 171 1.17 1.31 22.34
C ASP A 171 0.34 0.03 22.48
N PRO A 172 0.71 -0.90 23.38
CA PRO A 172 -0.01 -2.17 23.57
C PRO A 172 -1.47 -1.99 23.99
N LYS A 173 -1.80 -0.91 24.72
CA LYS A 173 -3.18 -0.64 25.15
C LYS A 173 -4.06 -0.19 23.99
N ALA A 174 -3.54 0.71 23.15
CA ALA A 174 -4.24 1.16 21.95
C ALA A 174 -4.42 0.01 20.94
N LYS A 175 -3.41 -0.85 20.79
CA LYS A 175 -3.45 -2.08 20.02
C LYS A 175 -4.56 -3.00 20.46
N ALA A 176 -4.59 -3.36 21.75
CA ALA A 176 -5.62 -4.23 22.32
C ALA A 176 -7.03 -3.61 22.20
N LEU A 177 -7.15 -2.31 22.42
CA LEU A 177 -8.41 -1.58 22.27
C LEU A 177 -8.96 -1.71 20.86
N LEU A 178 -8.14 -1.42 19.81
CA LEU A 178 -8.58 -1.51 18.43
C LEU A 178 -8.99 -2.92 18.05
N VAL A 179 -8.11 -3.90 18.30
CA VAL A 179 -8.33 -5.31 17.95
C VAL A 179 -9.62 -5.82 18.59
N ASN A 180 -9.78 -5.63 19.91
CA ASN A 180 -10.96 -6.10 20.61
C ASN A 180 -12.24 -5.41 20.13
N THR A 181 -12.21 -4.08 19.91
CA THR A 181 -13.39 -3.36 19.43
C THR A 181 -13.80 -3.83 18.04
N VAL A 182 -12.85 -3.94 17.09
CA VAL A 182 -13.17 -4.38 15.73
C VAL A 182 -13.72 -5.82 15.73
N LEU A 183 -13.11 -6.72 16.47
CA LEU A 183 -13.56 -8.13 16.51
C LEU A 183 -14.91 -8.31 17.19
N SER A 184 -15.28 -7.43 18.16
CA SER A 184 -16.57 -7.48 18.84
C SER A 184 -17.70 -6.81 18.07
N GLU A 185 -17.40 -5.68 17.38
CA GLU A 185 -18.43 -4.87 16.71
C GLU A 185 -18.74 -5.35 15.29
N PHE A 186 -17.78 -5.97 14.59
CA PHE A 186 -17.92 -6.36 13.18
C PHE A 186 -17.75 -7.87 13.00
N GLY A 187 -18.79 -8.53 12.46
CA GLY A 187 -18.80 -9.98 12.24
C GLY A 187 -17.87 -10.47 11.15
N GLU A 188 -17.64 -9.67 10.11
CA GLU A 188 -16.94 -10.07 8.88
C GLU A 188 -15.57 -9.41 8.70
N THR A 189 -15.25 -8.37 9.49
CA THR A 189 -13.99 -7.63 9.33
C THR A 189 -12.81 -8.45 9.85
N THR A 190 -11.79 -8.59 9.02
CA THR A 190 -10.52 -9.22 9.41
C THR A 190 -9.57 -8.18 9.99
N VAL A 191 -8.88 -8.55 11.06
CA VAL A 191 -7.86 -7.73 11.70
C VAL A 191 -6.48 -8.32 11.44
N ILE A 192 -5.57 -7.49 10.95
CA ILE A 192 -4.14 -7.79 10.86
C ILE A 192 -3.44 -6.90 11.89
N SER A 193 -2.68 -7.49 12.80
CA SER A 193 -1.99 -6.77 13.87
C SER A 193 -0.51 -7.15 13.89
N ALA A 194 0.34 -6.25 14.37
CA ALA A 194 1.74 -6.54 14.57
C ALA A 194 2.03 -7.05 15.98
N SER A 195 2.87 -8.06 16.11
CA SER A 195 3.53 -8.35 17.37
C SER A 195 4.70 -7.38 17.61
N GLY A 196 5.23 -7.36 18.82
CA GLY A 196 6.45 -6.62 19.11
C GLY A 196 7.59 -7.08 18.18
N MET A 197 8.37 -6.11 17.68
CA MET A 197 9.62 -6.38 17.00
C MET A 197 10.62 -5.30 17.39
N SER A 198 11.90 -5.63 17.43
CA SER A 198 12.94 -4.66 17.70
C SER A 198 14.28 -5.09 17.11
N GLY A 199 15.23 -4.16 17.09
CA GLY A 199 16.59 -4.42 16.68
C GLY A 199 16.77 -4.72 15.20
N TYR A 200 17.79 -5.53 14.92
CA TYR A 200 18.27 -5.92 13.59
C TYR A 200 18.41 -7.44 13.42
N GLY A 201 17.60 -8.20 14.15
CA GLY A 201 17.65 -9.67 14.15
C GLY A 201 17.33 -10.31 12.80
N ARG A 202 17.25 -11.62 12.76
CA ARG A 202 17.06 -12.39 11.52
C ARG A 202 15.76 -12.03 10.83
N SER A 203 15.81 -11.78 9.53
CA SER A 203 14.62 -11.42 8.73
C SER A 203 13.55 -12.52 8.75
N ASN A 204 13.97 -13.79 8.72
CA ASN A 204 13.08 -14.95 8.66
C ASN A 204 12.39 -15.28 10.00
N ASP A 205 12.73 -14.59 11.09
CA ASP A 205 12.03 -14.73 12.37
C ASP A 205 10.69 -13.98 12.35
N ILE A 206 10.53 -12.99 11.44
CA ILE A 206 9.25 -12.32 11.21
C ILE A 206 8.32 -13.28 10.48
N ARG A 207 7.18 -13.56 11.09
CA ARG A 207 6.19 -14.53 10.60
C ARG A 207 4.79 -13.95 10.63
N THR A 208 3.96 -14.43 9.72
CA THR A 208 2.52 -14.22 9.73
C THR A 208 1.86 -15.45 10.35
N ARG A 209 1.01 -15.24 11.36
CA ARG A 209 0.28 -16.31 12.04
C ARG A 209 -1.20 -16.00 12.09
N ARG A 210 -2.03 -16.99 11.77
CA ARG A 210 -3.47 -16.94 11.99
C ARG A 210 -3.76 -17.29 13.44
N ILE A 211 -4.41 -16.41 14.17
CA ILE A 211 -4.79 -16.59 15.57
C ILE A 211 -6.23 -17.10 15.68
N SER A 212 -7.10 -16.56 14.83
CA SER A 212 -8.51 -16.98 14.73
C SER A 212 -8.97 -16.87 13.27
N SER A 213 -10.26 -17.12 13.02
CA SER A 213 -10.84 -16.95 11.70
C SER A 213 -10.68 -15.54 11.13
N ARG A 214 -10.58 -14.52 12.00
CA ARG A 214 -10.53 -13.11 11.63
C ARG A 214 -9.39 -12.31 12.25
N LEU A 215 -8.42 -12.96 12.89
CA LEU A 215 -7.26 -12.30 13.50
C LEU A 215 -5.97 -12.94 13.05
N TYR A 216 -5.09 -12.10 12.50
CA TYR A 216 -3.73 -12.46 12.12
C TYR A 216 -2.73 -11.56 12.85
N ILE A 217 -1.56 -12.11 13.16
CA ILE A 217 -0.45 -11.39 13.80
C ILE A 217 0.81 -11.58 12.97
N CYS A 218 1.46 -10.47 12.63
CA CYS A 218 2.76 -10.42 11.95
C CYS A 218 3.84 -9.94 12.92
N GLY A 219 5.01 -10.58 12.90
CA GLY A 219 6.15 -10.18 13.72
C GLY A 219 6.96 -11.36 14.25
N ASP A 220 7.89 -11.08 15.13
CA ASP A 220 8.78 -12.08 15.73
C ASP A 220 8.50 -12.38 17.21
N GLU A 221 7.52 -11.68 17.78
CA GLU A 221 7.13 -11.80 19.21
C GLU A 221 8.26 -11.52 20.20
N THR A 222 9.34 -10.93 19.73
CA THR A 222 10.47 -10.62 20.59
C THR A 222 10.15 -9.37 21.41
N PRO A 223 10.18 -9.45 22.76
CA PRO A 223 10.05 -8.27 23.60
C PRO A 223 11.14 -7.25 23.25
N ARG A 224 10.86 -5.95 23.40
CA ARG A 224 11.93 -4.94 23.28
C ARG A 224 13.05 -5.30 24.23
N PRO A 225 14.32 -5.42 23.75
CA PRO A 225 15.41 -5.66 24.65
C PRO A 225 15.51 -4.51 25.65
N ALA A 226 15.72 -4.83 26.93
CA ALA A 226 15.90 -3.85 27.98
C ALA A 226 17.09 -2.89 27.73
N SER A 227 18.01 -3.26 26.86
CA SER A 227 19.22 -2.53 26.47
C SER A 227 19.14 -1.87 25.09
N GLY A 228 18.03 -1.24 24.74
CA GLY A 228 18.04 -0.23 23.66
C GLY A 228 18.35 -0.76 22.26
N GLY A 229 17.86 -1.91 21.84
CA GLY A 229 18.12 -2.49 20.51
C GLY A 229 17.54 -1.71 19.31
N GLY A 230 16.97 -0.53 19.53
CA GLY A 230 16.50 0.38 18.48
C GLY A 230 15.43 -0.24 17.57
N LEU A 231 14.98 0.53 16.60
CA LEU A 231 14.12 0.11 15.49
C LEU A 231 14.85 0.43 14.18
N MET A 232 15.12 -0.59 13.39
CA MET A 232 15.81 -0.43 12.10
C MET A 232 14.84 -0.49 10.94
N SER A 233 14.99 0.46 10.01
CA SER A 233 14.10 0.63 8.85
C SER A 233 13.82 -0.68 8.11
N ALA A 234 14.86 -1.42 7.73
CA ALA A 234 14.72 -2.64 6.95
C ALA A 234 13.86 -3.69 7.68
N ARG A 235 14.08 -3.88 9.00
CA ARG A 235 13.31 -4.86 9.77
C ARG A 235 11.85 -4.47 9.94
N VAL A 236 11.60 -3.17 10.15
CA VAL A 236 10.24 -2.62 10.20
C VAL A 236 9.55 -2.80 8.84
N ALA A 237 10.25 -2.52 7.74
CA ALA A 237 9.72 -2.68 6.39
C ALA A 237 9.41 -4.15 6.05
N ILE A 238 10.21 -5.13 6.52
CA ILE A 238 9.92 -6.56 6.34
C ILE A 238 8.59 -6.91 7.02
N CYS A 239 8.38 -6.51 8.27
CA CYS A 239 7.11 -6.78 8.94
C CYS A 239 5.92 -6.08 8.26
N ALA A 240 6.08 -4.83 7.89
CA ALA A 240 5.07 -4.10 7.12
C ALA A 240 4.74 -4.79 5.78
N ALA A 241 5.75 -5.37 5.11
CA ALA A 241 5.56 -6.15 3.90
C ALA A 241 4.79 -7.46 4.16
N HIS A 242 5.01 -8.14 5.28
CA HIS A 242 4.20 -9.29 5.68
C HIS A 242 2.73 -8.90 5.86
N GLU A 243 2.44 -7.80 6.56
CA GLU A 243 1.07 -7.34 6.78
C GLU A 243 0.39 -6.90 5.47
N ALA A 244 1.10 -6.14 4.64
CA ALA A 244 0.59 -5.70 3.34
C ALA A 244 0.34 -6.89 2.40
N ASN A 245 1.27 -7.86 2.34
CA ASN A 245 1.11 -9.05 1.51
C ASN A 245 -0.08 -9.92 1.96
N LEU A 246 -0.25 -10.08 3.28
CA LEU A 246 -1.40 -10.79 3.83
C LEU A 246 -2.72 -10.06 3.47
N ALA A 247 -2.77 -8.73 3.58
CA ALA A 247 -3.95 -7.96 3.19
C ALA A 247 -4.30 -8.16 1.70
N ILE A 248 -3.29 -8.16 0.83
CA ILE A 248 -3.47 -8.44 -0.61
C ILE A 248 -4.00 -9.86 -0.81
N GLN A 249 -3.42 -10.85 -0.13
CA GLN A 249 -3.84 -12.24 -0.21
C GLN A 249 -5.29 -12.42 0.21
N LEU A 250 -5.69 -11.83 1.34
CA LEU A 250 -7.08 -11.84 1.83
C LEU A 250 -8.07 -11.17 0.87
N CYS A 251 -7.64 -10.15 0.12
CA CYS A 251 -8.48 -9.53 -0.91
C CYS A 251 -8.68 -10.43 -2.14
N ILE A 252 -7.69 -11.27 -2.46
CA ILE A 252 -7.69 -12.12 -3.66
C ILE A 252 -8.35 -13.46 -3.37
N GLU A 253 -8.02 -14.07 -2.24
CA GLU A 253 -8.47 -15.40 -1.82
C GLU A 253 -9.56 -15.27 -0.77
N LYS A 254 -10.65 -16.03 -0.92
CA LYS A 254 -11.74 -16.00 0.08
C LYS A 254 -11.35 -16.62 1.42
N GLU A 255 -10.33 -17.49 1.41
CA GLU A 255 -9.63 -18.04 2.59
C GLU A 255 -8.18 -18.32 2.17
N PRO A 256 -7.18 -17.67 2.75
CA PRO A 256 -5.77 -18.02 2.58
C PRO A 256 -5.36 -19.16 3.53
#